data_67a0efcf1853a882e8896825e3d49f6b
#
_entry.id   67a0efcf1853a882e8896825e3d49f6b
#
_cell.length_a   1.000
_cell.length_b   1.000
_cell.length_c   1.000
_cell.angle_alpha   90.00
_cell.angle_beta   90.00
_cell.angle_gamma   90.00
#
_symmetry.space_group_name_H-M   'P 1'
#
loop_
_entity.id
_entity.type
_entity.pdbx_description
1 polymer ?
#
loop_
_entity_poly.entity_id
_entity_poly.type
_entity_poly.pdbx_seq_one_letter_code
_entity_poly.pdbx_strand_id
1 'polypeptide(L)' 'MTDIKQVMMSEDRSRRAEIFMKNDVWHVNMIIGGQLVECRPMISNGTVHSLSYAEDAAENWCMGIID' A
#
# COMPACT_ATOMS: atom_id res chain seq x y z
N MET A 1 -2.24 -17.61 3.60
CA MET A 1 -0.99 -16.88 3.34
C MET A 1 -1.27 -15.73 2.38
N THR A 2 -0.71 -14.56 2.66
CA THR A 2 -0.93 -13.38 1.83
C THR A 2 0.18 -13.24 0.80
N ASP A 3 -0.20 -13.19 -0.48
CA ASP A 3 0.76 -13.00 -1.57
C ASP A 3 0.90 -11.52 -1.89
N ILE A 4 2.12 -11.01 -1.83
CA ILE A 4 2.41 -9.65 -2.23
C ILE A 4 2.40 -9.61 -3.77
N LYS A 5 1.53 -8.77 -4.32
CA LYS A 5 1.40 -8.64 -5.77
C LYS A 5 2.35 -7.62 -6.35
N GLN A 6 2.70 -6.60 -5.58
CA GLN A 6 3.50 -5.50 -6.07
C GLN A 6 4.21 -4.82 -4.91
N VAL A 7 5.45 -4.42 -5.14
CA VAL A 7 6.23 -3.69 -4.15
C VAL A 7 6.74 -2.40 -4.79
N MET A 8 6.59 -1.30 -4.07
CA MET A 8 7.11 -0.01 -4.49
C MET A 8 8.04 0.53 -3.42
N MET A 9 9.07 1.26 -3.83
CA MET A 9 10.02 1.89 -2.91
C MET A 9 10.21 3.34 -3.28
N SER A 10 10.46 4.16 -2.24
CA SER A 10 10.89 5.53 -2.48
C SER A 10 12.29 5.54 -3.07
N GLU A 11 12.68 6.67 -3.66
CA GLU A 11 13.98 6.81 -4.31
C GLU A 11 15.14 6.58 -3.34
N ASP A 12 15.01 7.06 -2.12
CA ASP A 12 16.02 6.90 -1.07
C ASP A 12 15.87 5.59 -0.29
N ARG A 13 14.85 4.78 -0.64
CA ARG A 13 14.55 3.49 -0.02
C ARG A 13 14.16 3.58 1.46
N SER A 14 13.80 4.76 1.94
CA SER A 14 13.33 4.92 3.32
C SER A 14 11.90 4.45 3.50
N ARG A 15 11.09 4.51 2.43
CA ARG A 15 9.70 4.07 2.47
C ARG A 15 9.48 2.95 1.47
N ARG A 16 8.64 2.01 1.87
CA ARG A 16 8.23 0.90 1.02
C ARG A 16 6.73 0.71 1.12
N ALA A 17 6.11 0.31 0.03
CA ALA A 17 4.70 -0.05 0.01
C ALA A 17 4.57 -1.43 -0.62
N GLU A 18 3.75 -2.28 -0.02
CA GLU A 18 3.48 -3.62 -0.53
C GLU A 18 1.99 -3.74 -0.78
N ILE A 19 1.61 -4.09 -2.00
CA ILE A 19 0.21 -4.22 -2.41
C ILE A 19 -0.15 -5.69 -2.45
N PHE A 20 -1.24 -6.06 -1.79
CA PHE A 20 -1.71 -7.45 -1.75
C PHE A 20 -3.22 -7.49 -1.67
N MET A 21 -3.77 -8.66 -2.02
CA MET A 21 -5.21 -8.92 -1.98
C MET A 21 -5.53 -9.78 -0.76
N LYS A 22 -6.53 -9.38 -0.02
CA LYS A 22 -7.02 -10.14 1.13
C LYS A 22 -8.53 -9.97 1.22
N ASN A 23 -9.28 -11.08 1.27
CA ASN A 23 -10.74 -11.06 1.37
C ASN A 23 -11.37 -10.19 0.26
N ASP A 24 -10.85 -10.33 -0.96
CA ASP A 24 -11.31 -9.60 -2.15
C ASP A 24 -11.15 -8.08 -2.05
N VAL A 25 -10.28 -7.61 -1.17
CA VAL A 25 -9.98 -6.19 -0.99
C VAL A 25 -8.48 -5.98 -1.15
N TRP A 26 -8.08 -5.00 -1.95
CA TRP A 26 -6.68 -4.60 -2.05
C TRP A 26 -6.24 -3.93 -0.76
N HIS A 27 -5.05 -4.26 -0.33
CA HIS A 27 -4.45 -3.67 0.88
C HIS A 27 -3.07 -3.13 0.52
N VAL A 28 -2.66 -2.10 1.24
CA VAL A 28 -1.31 -1.54 1.09
C VAL A 28 -0.63 -1.53 2.45
N ASN A 29 0.49 -2.23 2.55
CA ASN A 29 1.36 -2.14 3.72
C ASN A 29 2.28 -0.94 3.53
N MET A 30 2.28 -0.04 4.51
CA MET A 30 3.10 1.16 4.51
C MET A 30 4.24 0.97 5.48
N ILE A 31 5.46 0.99 4.97
CA ILE A 31 6.66 0.62 5.72
C ILE A 31 7.68 1.74 5.68
N ILE A 32 8.25 2.09 6.82
CA ILE A 32 9.34 3.07 6.93
C ILE A 32 10.49 2.41 7.69
N GLY A 33 11.69 2.47 7.13
CA GLY A 33 12.88 1.94 7.80
C GLY A 33 12.77 0.47 8.15
N GLY A 34 12.03 -0.30 7.36
CA GLY A 34 11.81 -1.71 7.60
C GLY A 34 10.70 -2.03 8.60
N GLN A 35 10.05 -1.01 9.15
CA GLN A 35 8.95 -1.23 10.11
C GLN A 35 7.60 -0.94 9.49
N LEU A 36 6.66 -1.83 9.69
CA LEU A 36 5.29 -1.65 9.24
C LEU A 36 4.63 -0.56 10.09
N VAL A 37 4.24 0.54 9.44
CA VAL A 37 3.57 1.66 10.09
C VAL A 37 2.06 1.47 10.05
N GLU A 38 1.55 1.03 8.90
CA GLU A 38 0.12 0.88 8.71
C GLU A 38 -0.15 -0.16 7.62
N CYS A 39 -1.22 -0.93 7.78
CA CYS A 39 -1.77 -1.77 6.74
C CYS A 39 -3.15 -1.20 6.42
N ARG A 40 -3.29 -0.54 5.29
CA ARG A 40 -4.50 0.19 4.95
C ARG A 40 -5.32 -0.56 3.90
N PRO A 41 -6.57 -0.93 4.22
CA PRO A 41 -7.44 -1.53 3.22
C PRO A 41 -7.92 -0.46 2.23
N MET A 42 -8.00 -0.82 0.96
CA MET A 42 -8.44 0.09 -0.10
C MET A 42 -9.95 0.01 -0.21
N ILE A 43 -10.62 0.45 0.83
CA ILE A 43 -12.07 0.47 0.92
C ILE A 43 -12.49 1.74 1.65
N SER A 44 -13.51 2.44 1.15
CA SER A 44 -14.05 3.61 1.83
C SER A 44 -15.54 3.71 1.56
N ASN A 45 -16.29 4.02 2.62
CA ASN A 45 -17.75 4.15 2.56
C ASN A 45 -18.42 2.93 1.93
N GLY A 46 -17.89 1.72 2.20
CA GLY A 46 -18.43 0.48 1.66
C GLY A 46 -18.05 0.20 0.22
N THR A 47 -17.23 1.07 -0.41
CA THR A 47 -16.79 0.88 -1.78
C THR A 47 -15.39 0.30 -1.81
N VAL A 48 -15.25 -0.86 -2.47
CA VAL A 48 -13.95 -1.51 -2.67
C VAL A 48 -13.29 -0.86 -3.88
N HIS A 49 -12.07 -0.37 -3.68
CA HIS A 49 -11.33 0.30 -4.76
C HIS A 49 -10.53 -0.68 -5.61
N SER A 50 -10.16 -0.23 -6.81
CA SER A 50 -9.44 -1.04 -7.77
C SER A 50 -7.93 -1.11 -7.45
N LEU A 51 -7.23 -1.97 -8.19
CA LEU A 51 -5.77 -2.05 -8.11
C LEU A 51 -5.12 -0.70 -8.44
N SER A 52 -5.65 0.03 -9.41
CA SER A 52 -5.13 1.36 -9.75
C SER A 52 -5.17 2.30 -8.56
N TYR A 53 -6.22 2.23 -7.78
CA TYR A 53 -6.33 3.04 -6.57
C TYR A 53 -5.25 2.64 -5.55
N ALA A 54 -5.01 1.34 -5.39
CA ALA A 54 -3.97 0.85 -4.50
C ALA A 54 -2.58 1.28 -4.97
N GLU A 55 -2.34 1.24 -6.28
CA GLU A 55 -1.08 1.69 -6.86
C GLU A 55 -0.85 3.18 -6.61
N ASP A 56 -1.88 3.99 -6.77
CA ASP A 56 -1.79 5.42 -6.49
C ASP A 56 -1.49 5.69 -5.01
N ALA A 57 -2.16 4.97 -4.13
CA ALA A 57 -1.93 5.11 -2.69
C ALA A 57 -0.50 4.71 -2.33
N ALA A 58 -0.01 3.61 -2.89
CA ALA A 58 1.35 3.15 -2.65
C ALA A 58 2.38 4.15 -3.15
N GLU A 59 2.16 4.69 -4.34
CA GLU A 59 3.04 5.70 -4.92
C GLU A 59 3.08 6.96 -4.06
N ASN A 60 1.90 7.44 -3.65
CA ASN A 60 1.81 8.64 -2.80
C ASN A 60 2.53 8.42 -1.46
N TRP A 61 2.40 7.24 -0.89
CA TRP A 61 3.13 6.89 0.32
C TRP A 61 4.63 6.96 0.11
N CYS A 62 5.13 6.36 -0.96
CA CYS A 62 6.56 6.33 -1.27
C CYS A 62 7.10 7.73 -1.57
N MET A 63 6.26 8.61 -2.12
CA MET A 63 6.65 9.99 -2.40
C MET A 63 6.53 10.91 -1.18
N GLY A 64 6.01 10.39 -0.07
CA GLY A 64 5.85 11.18 1.15
C GLY A 64 4.64 12.11 1.15
N ILE A 65 3.71 11.93 0.22
CA ILE A 65 2.52 12.78 0.11
C ILE A 65 1.49 12.43 1.18
N ILE A 66 1.38 11.16 1.54
CA ILE A 66 0.47 10.71 2.59
C ILE A 66 1.25 10.06 3.72
N ASP A 67 0.70 10.17 4.90
CA ASP A 67 1.29 9.59 6.13
C ASP A 67 0.66 8.27 6.47
#